data_ae35503db169e4ea70610115cff8a82a
#
_entry.id   ae35503db169e4ea70610115cff8a82a
#
_cell.length_a   1.000
_cell.length_b   1.000
_cell.length_c   1.000
_cell.angle_alpha   90.00
_cell.angle_beta   90.00
_cell.angle_gamma   90.00
#
_symmetry.space_group_name_H-M   'P 1'
#
loop_
_entity.id
_entity.type
_entity.pdbx_description
1 polymer ?
#
loop_
_entity_poly.entity_id
_entity_poly.type
_entity_poly.pdbx_seq_one_letter_code
_entity_poly.pdbx_strand_id
1 'polypeptide(L)'
;PNDGLLRAIGADESLDGPLLAAAWSASSMWTANAATVSPAPDTADNRCHLTPANLVTMLHRGQEWRDTKAQLDIAFADPRHFAVHDAVPSSFGDEGAANHMRFCESHGSPGVEVFVWGRQGGKFPARQHEQASRAVARLHQLNPDACVFIEQNPEAIAAGAFHNDVVAVANERVLFTHARAFADQQGAYAAIRAAFPALEVVEVPEEAVSLEEAIRTYLFNAQLLTLPSGEMALVVPSECRDSASVWSWCERMLESNGPIRKVIPVDVRQSMANGGGPACLRLRVVADPRTVDARFLLDEGKATRIEAVVAEMWPETIHPSEIGSESLAGRVRDAREALLGVLSLDELL
;
A
#
# COMPACT_ATOMS: atom_id res chain seq x y z
N PRO A 1 12.60 7.57 -14.67
CA PRO A 1 13.16 8.52 -13.69
C PRO A 1 12.09 9.46 -13.18
N ASN A 2 12.26 9.98 -11.96
CA ASN A 2 11.37 11.02 -11.43
C ASN A 2 11.80 12.39 -11.98
N ASP A 3 11.15 12.84 -13.04
CA ASP A 3 11.49 14.10 -13.71
C ASP A 3 11.32 15.33 -12.80
N GLY A 4 10.39 15.28 -11.86
CA GLY A 4 10.22 16.34 -10.85
C GLY A 4 11.44 16.45 -9.93
N LEU A 5 11.96 15.31 -9.47
CA LEU A 5 13.16 15.26 -8.65
C LEU A 5 14.40 15.68 -9.45
N LEU A 6 14.57 15.19 -10.68
CA LEU A 6 15.66 15.56 -11.56
C LEU A 6 15.67 17.07 -11.84
N ARG A 7 14.51 17.68 -12.07
CA ARG A 7 14.39 19.13 -12.23
C ARG A 7 14.72 19.91 -10.95
N ALA A 8 14.30 19.39 -9.79
CA ALA A 8 14.51 20.06 -8.51
C ALA A 8 15.99 20.08 -8.07
N ILE A 9 16.76 19.02 -8.38
CA ILE A 9 18.18 18.88 -8.01
C ILE A 9 19.14 19.34 -9.11
N GLY A 10 18.62 19.69 -10.30
CA GLY A 10 19.41 19.96 -11.48
C GLY A 10 19.97 18.65 -12.07
N ALA A 11 19.59 18.33 -13.30
CA ALA A 11 20.11 17.16 -14.00
C ALA A 11 21.57 17.43 -14.44
N ASP A 12 22.49 17.35 -13.49
CA ASP A 12 23.94 17.40 -13.75
C ASP A 12 24.48 15.97 -13.69
N GLU A 13 25.38 15.62 -14.60
CA GLU A 13 26.07 14.34 -14.65
C GLU A 13 26.89 14.04 -13.38
N SER A 14 27.03 15.04 -12.49
CA SER A 14 27.72 14.96 -11.20
C SER A 14 26.87 14.53 -10.02
N LEU A 15 25.61 14.08 -10.22
CA LEU A 15 24.75 13.62 -9.12
C LEU A 15 25.43 12.52 -8.31
N ASP A 16 25.47 12.68 -6.99
CA ASP A 16 25.96 11.64 -6.12
C ASP A 16 25.03 10.39 -6.14
N GLY A 17 25.58 9.24 -5.79
CA GLY A 17 24.86 7.96 -5.87
C GLY A 17 23.49 7.95 -5.18
N PRO A 18 23.33 8.49 -3.97
CA PRO A 18 22.04 8.56 -3.27
C PRO A 18 20.97 9.38 -4.00
N LEU A 19 21.33 10.55 -4.55
CA LEU A 19 20.39 11.39 -5.30
C LEU A 19 19.99 10.73 -6.62
N LEU A 20 20.96 10.13 -7.31
CA LEU A 20 20.70 9.38 -8.54
C LEU A 20 19.77 8.19 -8.27
N ALA A 21 20.02 7.41 -7.21
CA ALA A 21 19.15 6.31 -6.81
C ALA A 21 17.73 6.79 -6.48
N ALA A 22 17.58 7.92 -5.79
CA ALA A 22 16.28 8.51 -5.51
C ALA A 22 15.53 8.92 -6.78
N ALA A 23 16.22 9.55 -7.75
CA ALA A 23 15.61 9.97 -9.01
C ALA A 23 15.17 8.80 -9.91
N TRP A 24 15.83 7.65 -9.79
CA TRP A 24 15.53 6.44 -10.56
C TRP A 24 14.74 5.40 -9.77
N SER A 25 14.21 5.75 -8.61
CA SER A 25 13.36 4.87 -7.82
C SER A 25 12.08 4.48 -8.57
N ALA A 26 11.71 3.21 -8.49
CA ALA A 26 10.46 2.68 -9.04
C ALA A 26 9.35 2.60 -7.98
N SER A 27 9.43 3.37 -6.89
CA SER A 27 8.52 3.27 -5.75
C SER A 27 7.07 3.62 -6.05
N SER A 28 6.79 4.38 -7.13
CA SER A 28 5.44 4.66 -7.62
C SER A 28 4.67 3.40 -8.06
N MET A 29 5.35 2.28 -8.29
CA MET A 29 4.69 0.99 -8.54
C MET A 29 3.95 0.41 -7.32
N TRP A 30 4.24 0.89 -6.10
CA TRP A 30 3.63 0.40 -4.88
C TRP A 30 2.24 1.00 -4.65
N THR A 31 1.20 0.44 -5.26
CA THR A 31 -0.16 0.98 -5.25
C THR A 31 -0.80 1.05 -3.87
N ALA A 32 -0.38 0.23 -2.91
CA ALA A 32 -0.84 0.31 -1.52
C ALA A 32 -0.49 1.64 -0.83
N ASN A 33 0.56 2.31 -1.31
CA ASN A 33 0.94 3.65 -0.85
C ASN A 33 0.48 4.77 -1.79
N ALA A 34 -0.36 4.47 -2.78
CA ALA A 34 -0.88 5.49 -3.66
C ALA A 34 -1.81 6.46 -2.92
N ALA A 35 -2.75 5.92 -2.17
CA ALA A 35 -3.70 6.75 -1.40
C ALA A 35 -4.28 6.00 -0.21
N THR A 36 -4.60 6.72 0.85
CA THR A 36 -5.56 6.28 1.87
C THR A 36 -6.96 6.43 1.31
N VAL A 37 -7.78 5.38 1.42
CA VAL A 37 -9.12 5.30 0.84
C VAL A 37 -10.15 5.01 1.91
N SER A 38 -11.17 5.85 2.01
CA SER A 38 -12.35 5.60 2.84
C SER A 38 -13.59 5.49 1.95
N PRO A 39 -14.29 4.34 1.96
CA PRO A 39 -15.43 4.12 1.08
C PRO A 39 -16.66 4.93 1.49
N ALA A 40 -17.58 5.13 0.56
CA ALA A 40 -18.79 5.93 0.74
C ALA A 40 -19.63 5.61 2.01
N PRO A 41 -19.79 4.35 2.45
CA PRO A 41 -20.54 4.05 3.67
C PRO A 41 -19.94 4.63 4.96
N ASP A 42 -18.65 5.02 4.97
CA ASP A 42 -17.94 5.47 6.16
C ASP A 42 -17.86 7.01 6.26
N THR A 43 -18.20 7.70 5.18
CA THR A 43 -18.05 9.15 5.03
C THR A 43 -19.37 9.88 5.20
N ALA A 44 -19.35 11.10 5.74
CA ALA A 44 -20.59 11.84 6.02
C ALA A 44 -21.35 12.29 4.77
N ASP A 45 -20.65 12.44 3.64
CA ASP A 45 -21.24 12.87 2.36
C ASP A 45 -21.54 11.70 1.41
N ASN A 46 -21.33 10.47 1.83
CA ASN A 46 -21.55 9.23 1.07
C ASN A 46 -20.74 9.15 -0.24
N ARG A 47 -19.54 9.74 -0.27
CA ARG A 47 -18.59 9.61 -1.37
C ARG A 47 -17.38 8.77 -0.93
N CYS A 48 -16.76 8.08 -1.87
CA CYS A 48 -15.45 7.47 -1.64
C CYS A 48 -14.39 8.56 -1.64
N HIS A 49 -13.65 8.69 -0.54
CA HIS A 49 -12.58 9.66 -0.40
C HIS A 49 -11.21 9.02 -0.61
N LEU A 50 -10.32 9.71 -1.33
CA LEU A 50 -8.96 9.28 -1.61
C LEU A 50 -7.99 10.43 -1.27
N THR A 51 -6.98 10.15 -0.46
CA THR A 51 -5.90 11.09 -0.15
C THR A 51 -4.56 10.45 -0.50
N PRO A 52 -3.82 10.96 -1.52
CA PRO A 52 -2.50 10.45 -1.88
C PRO A 52 -1.52 10.55 -0.70
N ALA A 53 -0.69 9.51 -0.53
CA ALA A 53 0.33 9.50 0.51
C ALA A 53 1.43 10.54 0.23
N ASN A 54 1.82 11.31 1.26
CA ASN A 54 2.84 12.34 1.09
C ASN A 54 4.28 11.82 1.29
N LEU A 55 4.52 10.86 2.20
CA LEU A 55 5.82 10.24 2.54
C LEU A 55 7.01 11.21 2.52
N VAL A 56 6.86 12.36 3.18
CA VAL A 56 7.78 13.51 3.10
C VAL A 56 9.19 13.23 3.60
N THR A 57 9.38 12.24 4.49
CA THR A 57 10.71 11.86 4.98
C THR A 57 11.52 11.06 3.95
N MET A 58 10.90 10.66 2.82
CA MET A 58 11.55 9.95 1.74
C MET A 58 11.63 10.82 0.48
N LEU A 59 12.83 11.28 0.16
CA LEU A 59 13.07 12.21 -0.95
C LEU A 59 12.41 11.75 -2.27
N HIS A 60 12.58 10.50 -2.65
CA HIS A 60 12.02 9.94 -3.89
C HIS A 60 10.50 9.78 -3.85
N ARG A 61 9.90 9.62 -2.66
CA ARG A 61 8.47 9.39 -2.50
C ARG A 61 7.68 10.68 -2.25
N GLY A 62 8.30 11.65 -1.58
CA GLY A 62 7.66 12.92 -1.29
C GLY A 62 7.29 13.75 -2.54
N GLN A 63 7.79 13.38 -3.72
CA GLN A 63 7.46 14.03 -5.00
C GLN A 63 6.36 13.31 -5.79
N GLU A 64 6.08 12.03 -5.50
CA GLU A 64 5.20 11.17 -6.31
C GLU A 64 3.71 11.52 -6.19
N TRP A 65 3.28 12.13 -5.10
CA TRP A 65 1.86 12.30 -4.80
C TRP A 65 1.10 13.13 -5.86
N ARG A 66 1.77 14.06 -6.55
CA ARG A 66 1.14 14.89 -7.59
C ARG A 66 0.76 14.07 -8.82
N ASP A 67 1.68 13.22 -9.27
CA ASP A 67 1.44 12.35 -10.42
C ASP A 67 0.43 11.26 -10.07
N THR A 68 0.48 10.74 -8.84
CA THR A 68 -0.51 9.82 -8.31
C THR A 68 -1.89 10.47 -8.26
N LYS A 69 -1.98 11.71 -7.74
CA LYS A 69 -3.24 12.48 -7.71
C LYS A 69 -3.80 12.69 -9.11
N ALA A 70 -2.98 13.07 -10.08
CA ALA A 70 -3.43 13.28 -11.46
C ALA A 70 -4.09 12.01 -12.04
N GLN A 71 -3.53 10.83 -11.76
CA GLN A 71 -4.12 9.55 -12.16
C GLN A 71 -5.46 9.29 -11.43
N LEU A 72 -5.50 9.54 -10.12
CA LEU A 72 -6.71 9.35 -9.32
C LEU A 72 -7.83 10.34 -9.72
N ASP A 73 -7.49 11.60 -10.04
CA ASP A 73 -8.44 12.61 -10.51
C ASP A 73 -9.11 12.18 -11.82
N ILE A 74 -8.41 11.47 -12.70
CA ILE A 74 -8.99 10.92 -13.93
C ILE A 74 -9.80 9.66 -13.63
N ALA A 75 -9.21 8.71 -12.91
CA ALA A 75 -9.84 7.43 -12.64
C ALA A 75 -11.16 7.58 -11.87
N PHE A 76 -11.21 8.54 -10.94
CA PHE A 76 -12.33 8.80 -10.03
C PHE A 76 -12.90 10.20 -10.23
N ALA A 77 -13.10 10.59 -11.48
CA ALA A 77 -13.49 11.95 -11.88
C ALA A 77 -14.93 12.35 -11.50
N ASP A 78 -15.83 11.39 -11.24
CA ASP A 78 -17.23 11.71 -10.95
C ASP A 78 -17.42 12.23 -9.51
N PRO A 79 -17.64 13.56 -9.33
CA PRO A 79 -17.72 14.17 -8.00
C PRO A 79 -18.98 13.79 -7.22
N ARG A 80 -19.93 13.07 -7.83
CA ARG A 80 -21.10 12.52 -7.13
C ARG A 80 -20.72 11.29 -6.30
N HIS A 81 -19.66 10.59 -6.69
CA HIS A 81 -19.24 9.32 -6.09
C HIS A 81 -17.87 9.41 -5.39
N PHE A 82 -17.01 10.33 -5.82
CA PHE A 82 -15.63 10.40 -5.36
C PHE A 82 -15.21 11.80 -4.91
N ALA A 83 -14.28 11.86 -3.98
CA ALA A 83 -13.57 13.06 -3.54
C ALA A 83 -12.08 12.74 -3.48
N VAL A 84 -11.31 13.23 -4.45
CA VAL A 84 -9.85 13.09 -4.47
C VAL A 84 -9.23 14.35 -3.88
N HIS A 85 -8.50 14.18 -2.77
CA HIS A 85 -7.88 15.26 -2.03
C HIS A 85 -6.41 15.47 -2.45
N ASP A 86 -5.87 16.63 -2.08
CA ASP A 86 -4.42 16.81 -2.07
C ASP A 86 -3.80 15.98 -0.94
N ALA A 87 -2.52 15.65 -1.06
CA ALA A 87 -1.79 15.02 0.02
C ALA A 87 -1.79 15.89 1.28
N VAL A 88 -1.76 15.24 2.45
CA VAL A 88 -1.68 15.94 3.73
C VAL A 88 -0.46 16.87 3.76
N PRO A 89 -0.59 18.13 4.26
CA PRO A 89 0.52 19.05 4.36
C PRO A 89 1.72 18.46 5.10
N SER A 90 2.92 18.64 4.57
CA SER A 90 4.17 18.11 5.13
C SER A 90 4.43 18.53 6.58
N SER A 91 3.85 19.66 7.01
CA SER A 91 3.92 20.12 8.40
C SER A 91 3.27 19.18 9.42
N PHE A 92 2.40 18.27 8.97
CA PHE A 92 1.81 17.22 9.82
C PHE A 92 2.63 15.93 9.85
N GLY A 93 3.75 15.87 9.13
CA GLY A 93 4.61 14.70 9.02
C GLY A 93 4.16 13.72 7.93
N ASP A 94 4.76 12.54 7.94
CA ASP A 94 4.46 11.50 6.95
C ASP A 94 3.02 11.01 7.09
N GLU A 95 2.40 10.82 5.94
CA GLU A 95 1.21 10.02 5.73
C GLU A 95 1.54 8.92 4.71
N GLY A 96 1.43 7.66 5.13
CA GLY A 96 1.67 6.49 4.29
C GLY A 96 0.45 5.58 4.30
N ALA A 97 -0.26 5.49 3.18
CA ALA A 97 -1.52 4.77 3.06
C ALA A 97 -1.47 3.29 3.52
N ALA A 98 -0.29 2.64 3.46
CA ALA A 98 -0.06 1.29 3.96
C ALA A 98 -0.20 1.13 5.49
N ASN A 99 -0.40 2.22 6.23
CA ASN A 99 -0.63 2.23 7.68
C ASN A 99 -2.12 2.35 8.05
N HIS A 100 -3.00 2.15 7.08
CA HIS A 100 -4.45 2.23 7.24
C HIS A 100 -5.09 0.86 7.07
N MET A 101 -6.03 0.54 7.95
CA MET A 101 -6.86 -0.67 7.90
C MET A 101 -8.33 -0.30 8.07
N ARG A 102 -9.22 -1.14 7.56
CA ARG A 102 -10.66 -0.99 7.72
C ARG A 102 -11.31 -2.29 8.14
N PHE A 103 -12.21 -2.22 9.14
CA PHE A 103 -13.02 -3.33 9.61
C PHE A 103 -14.50 -3.09 9.29
N CYS A 104 -15.16 -4.10 8.74
CA CYS A 104 -16.57 -4.03 8.33
C CYS A 104 -17.18 -5.43 8.25
N GLU A 105 -18.51 -5.53 8.25
CA GLU A 105 -19.21 -6.82 8.03
C GLU A 105 -19.06 -7.28 6.57
N SER A 106 -19.06 -6.33 5.64
CA SER A 106 -18.78 -6.53 4.23
C SER A 106 -18.23 -5.23 3.64
N HIS A 107 -17.55 -5.27 2.49
CA HIS A 107 -16.96 -4.07 1.91
C HIS A 107 -17.95 -2.94 1.63
N GLY A 108 -19.22 -3.26 1.33
CA GLY A 108 -20.27 -2.28 1.08
C GLY A 108 -21.01 -1.79 2.35
N SER A 109 -20.71 -2.34 3.52
CA SER A 109 -21.32 -1.92 4.79
C SER A 109 -20.51 -0.82 5.47
N PRO A 110 -21.11 0.00 6.35
CA PRO A 110 -20.36 0.91 7.21
C PRO A 110 -19.27 0.18 8.01
N GLY A 111 -18.12 0.80 8.14
CA GLY A 111 -16.95 0.22 8.78
C GLY A 111 -16.29 1.12 9.82
N VAL A 112 -15.23 0.59 10.42
CA VAL A 112 -14.36 1.28 11.35
C VAL A 112 -12.99 1.44 10.69
N GLU A 113 -12.50 2.67 10.62
CA GLU A 113 -11.23 3.03 10.04
C GLU A 113 -10.15 3.04 11.13
N VAL A 114 -9.07 2.29 10.91
CA VAL A 114 -7.97 2.16 11.86
C VAL A 114 -6.70 2.74 11.25
N PHE A 115 -6.18 3.76 11.90
CA PHE A 115 -4.93 4.42 11.53
C PHE A 115 -3.83 3.99 12.48
N VAL A 116 -2.78 3.37 11.94
CA VAL A 116 -1.61 2.96 12.72
C VAL A 116 -0.50 3.97 12.51
N TRP A 117 -0.06 4.61 13.59
CA TRP A 117 0.97 5.64 13.57
C TRP A 117 2.18 5.22 14.41
N GLY A 118 3.35 5.83 14.18
CA GLY A 118 4.56 5.53 14.92
C GLY A 118 5.29 6.77 15.38
N ARG A 119 6.10 6.62 16.44
CA ARG A 119 6.98 7.68 16.93
C ARG A 119 8.25 7.76 16.10
N GLN A 120 8.66 8.99 15.83
CA GLN A 120 9.94 9.25 15.17
C GLN A 120 11.10 9.08 16.16
N GLY A 121 12.30 8.78 15.67
CA GLY A 121 13.53 8.76 16.46
C GLY A 121 14.26 7.42 16.52
N GLY A 122 13.78 6.39 15.83
CA GLY A 122 14.46 5.09 15.68
C GLY A 122 15.45 5.05 14.51
N LYS A 123 16.02 3.85 14.27
CA LYS A 123 16.90 3.55 13.10
C LYS A 123 16.17 3.77 11.77
N PHE A 124 14.89 3.44 11.72
CA PHE A 124 14.02 3.69 10.60
C PHE A 124 12.96 4.72 10.98
N PRO A 125 12.59 5.65 10.10
CA PRO A 125 11.49 6.57 10.35
C PRO A 125 10.16 5.82 10.33
N ALA A 126 9.26 6.14 11.27
CA ALA A 126 7.86 5.75 11.15
C ALA A 126 7.26 6.45 9.92
N ARG A 127 6.52 5.70 9.09
CA ARG A 127 5.95 6.19 7.82
C ARG A 127 4.54 6.74 7.97
N GLN A 128 4.13 7.02 9.22
CA GLN A 128 2.83 7.57 9.54
C GLN A 128 2.91 8.38 10.83
N HIS A 129 2.48 9.63 10.78
CA HIS A 129 2.33 10.49 11.93
C HIS A 129 0.88 10.50 12.43
N GLU A 130 0.69 10.62 13.74
CA GLU A 130 -0.65 10.70 14.33
C GLU A 130 -1.43 11.91 13.81
N GLN A 131 -0.78 13.07 13.67
CA GLN A 131 -1.44 14.28 13.16
C GLN A 131 -1.85 14.15 11.69
N ALA A 132 -1.04 13.47 10.87
CA ALA A 132 -1.39 13.15 9.50
C ALA A 132 -2.60 12.22 9.43
N SER A 133 -2.64 11.16 10.25
CA SER A 133 -3.80 10.26 10.37
C SER A 133 -5.09 11.02 10.72
N ARG A 134 -5.01 11.91 11.72
CA ARG A 134 -6.15 12.74 12.15
C ARG A 134 -6.57 13.75 11.07
N ALA A 135 -5.63 14.23 10.26
CA ALA A 135 -5.94 15.10 9.13
C ALA A 135 -6.72 14.34 8.04
N VAL A 136 -6.27 13.13 7.68
CA VAL A 136 -6.98 12.26 6.72
C VAL A 136 -8.40 11.96 7.23
N ALA A 137 -8.56 11.54 8.47
CA ALA A 137 -9.88 11.25 9.03
C ALA A 137 -10.85 12.46 8.93
N ARG A 138 -10.34 13.69 9.16
CA ARG A 138 -11.15 14.92 8.98
C ARG A 138 -11.45 15.23 7.52
N LEU A 139 -10.46 15.10 6.62
CA LEU A 139 -10.64 15.31 5.17
C LEU A 139 -11.68 14.36 4.60
N HIS A 140 -11.65 13.11 5.04
CA HIS A 140 -12.59 12.06 4.61
C HIS A 140 -13.95 12.17 5.31
N GLN A 141 -14.16 13.16 6.19
CA GLN A 141 -15.40 13.36 6.92
C GLN A 141 -15.86 12.11 7.70
N LEU A 142 -14.90 11.37 8.25
CA LEU A 142 -15.18 10.13 9.00
C LEU A 142 -15.86 10.45 10.33
N ASN A 143 -16.76 9.54 10.77
CA ASN A 143 -17.31 9.60 12.10
C ASN A 143 -16.19 9.35 13.14
N PRO A 144 -15.92 10.29 14.07
CA PRO A 144 -14.89 10.10 15.10
C PRO A 144 -15.05 8.83 15.93
N ASP A 145 -16.29 8.38 16.19
CA ASP A 145 -16.58 7.17 16.95
C ASP A 145 -16.27 5.87 16.16
N ALA A 146 -16.11 5.99 14.84
CA ALA A 146 -15.71 4.92 13.94
C ALA A 146 -14.23 5.03 13.50
N CYS A 147 -13.43 5.86 14.18
CA CYS A 147 -12.01 6.00 13.92
C CYS A 147 -11.18 5.55 15.12
N VAL A 148 -10.25 4.63 14.90
CA VAL A 148 -9.33 4.14 15.94
C VAL A 148 -7.89 4.51 15.54
N PHE A 149 -7.13 5.11 16.48
CA PHE A 149 -5.75 5.51 16.27
C PHE A 149 -4.85 4.67 17.18
N ILE A 150 -3.95 3.88 16.59
CA ILE A 150 -3.11 2.89 17.28
C ILE A 150 -1.64 3.22 17.07
N GLU A 151 -0.85 3.15 18.14
CA GLU A 151 0.60 3.29 18.05
C GLU A 151 1.22 1.95 17.64
N GLN A 152 2.00 1.95 16.56
CA GLN A 152 2.81 0.81 16.15
C GLN A 152 3.95 0.57 17.14
N ASN A 153 4.32 -0.70 17.36
CA ASN A 153 5.42 -1.05 18.24
C ASN A 153 6.74 -0.42 17.77
N PRO A 154 7.39 0.43 18.59
CA PRO A 154 8.66 1.06 18.22
C PRO A 154 9.79 0.07 17.93
N GLU A 155 9.79 -1.10 18.58
CA GLU A 155 10.77 -2.15 18.32
C GLU A 155 10.54 -2.80 16.95
N ALA A 156 9.29 -2.97 16.53
CA ALA A 156 8.96 -3.46 15.19
C ALA A 156 9.42 -2.45 14.12
N ILE A 157 9.20 -1.14 14.33
CA ILE A 157 9.70 -0.10 13.44
C ILE A 157 11.23 -0.15 13.35
N ALA A 158 11.92 -0.24 14.51
CA ALA A 158 13.38 -0.32 14.56
C ALA A 158 13.97 -1.58 13.91
N ALA A 159 13.19 -2.67 13.88
CA ALA A 159 13.55 -3.92 13.20
C ALA A 159 13.34 -3.87 11.67
N GLY A 160 12.64 -2.83 11.16
CA GLY A 160 12.39 -2.65 9.72
C GLY A 160 10.91 -2.67 9.31
N ALA A 161 9.98 -2.92 10.25
CA ALA A 161 8.55 -2.81 9.98
C ALA A 161 8.09 -1.34 10.09
N PHE A 162 8.60 -0.49 9.20
CA PHE A 162 8.31 0.95 9.20
C PHE A 162 6.90 1.30 8.65
N HIS A 163 6.23 0.37 7.98
CA HIS A 163 4.80 0.41 7.65
C HIS A 163 4.05 -0.67 8.43
N ASN A 164 2.79 -0.39 8.79
CA ASN A 164 1.96 -1.37 9.49
C ASN A 164 1.73 -2.66 8.69
N ASP A 165 1.65 -2.58 7.37
CA ASP A 165 1.43 -3.73 6.49
C ASP A 165 2.58 -4.76 6.48
N VAL A 166 3.68 -4.47 7.18
CA VAL A 166 4.77 -5.43 7.44
C VAL A 166 4.50 -6.30 8.66
N VAL A 167 3.59 -5.91 9.57
CA VAL A 167 3.28 -6.61 10.82
C VAL A 167 1.79 -6.88 11.05
N ALA A 168 0.91 -6.33 10.21
CA ALA A 168 -0.53 -6.54 10.29
C ALA A 168 -1.23 -6.29 8.96
N VAL A 169 -2.27 -7.06 8.67
CA VAL A 169 -3.18 -6.85 7.54
C VAL A 169 -4.61 -7.16 7.94
N ALA A 170 -5.57 -6.42 7.40
CA ALA A 170 -6.98 -6.59 7.69
C ALA A 170 -7.81 -6.86 6.44
N ASN A 171 -8.90 -7.60 6.63
CA ASN A 171 -9.96 -7.74 5.63
C ASN A 171 -11.28 -8.04 6.33
N GLU A 172 -12.30 -7.24 6.03
CA GLU A 172 -13.62 -7.34 6.66
C GLU A 172 -13.52 -7.42 8.19
N ARG A 173 -13.87 -8.56 8.82
CA ARG A 173 -13.84 -8.74 10.26
C ARG A 173 -12.50 -9.20 10.83
N VAL A 174 -11.57 -9.60 9.95
CA VAL A 174 -10.36 -10.29 10.36
C VAL A 174 -9.16 -9.34 10.41
N LEU A 175 -8.48 -9.34 11.56
CA LEU A 175 -7.14 -8.80 11.74
C LEU A 175 -6.15 -9.97 11.80
N PHE A 176 -5.28 -10.07 10.80
CA PHE A 176 -4.12 -10.95 10.80
C PHE A 176 -2.89 -10.14 11.23
N THR A 177 -2.27 -10.48 12.37
CA THR A 177 -1.27 -9.61 12.99
C THR A 177 -0.20 -10.39 13.75
N HIS A 178 1.00 -9.83 13.83
CA HIS A 178 2.05 -10.32 14.70
C HIS A 178 1.79 -9.92 16.16
N ALA A 179 2.19 -10.74 17.12
CA ALA A 179 2.05 -10.45 18.56
C ALA A 179 2.79 -9.19 19.02
N ARG A 180 3.73 -8.69 18.21
CA ARG A 180 4.50 -7.46 18.48
C ARG A 180 4.22 -6.33 17.48
N ALA A 181 3.01 -6.29 16.89
CA ALA A 181 2.66 -5.27 15.91
C ALA A 181 2.43 -3.89 16.55
N PHE A 182 1.79 -3.83 17.72
CA PHE A 182 1.35 -2.60 18.36
C PHE A 182 2.09 -2.35 19.68
N ALA A 183 2.25 -1.10 20.08
CA ALA A 183 2.91 -0.71 21.32
C ALA A 183 2.17 -1.26 22.57
N ASP A 184 0.84 -1.22 22.53
CA ASP A 184 -0.05 -1.90 23.46
C ASP A 184 -0.97 -2.84 22.66
N GLN A 185 -0.54 -4.09 22.51
CA GLN A 185 -1.22 -5.08 21.69
C GLN A 185 -2.67 -5.35 22.17
N GLN A 186 -2.86 -5.55 23.47
CA GLN A 186 -4.18 -5.83 24.03
C GLN A 186 -5.09 -4.60 24.05
N GLY A 187 -4.52 -3.43 24.34
CA GLY A 187 -5.22 -2.15 24.25
C GLY A 187 -5.68 -1.87 22.81
N ALA A 188 -4.86 -2.17 21.81
CA ALA A 188 -5.21 -2.04 20.40
C ALA A 188 -6.43 -2.93 20.05
N TYR A 189 -6.42 -4.20 20.44
CA TYR A 189 -7.55 -5.11 20.22
C TYR A 189 -8.81 -4.64 20.95
N ALA A 190 -8.67 -4.16 22.18
CA ALA A 190 -9.80 -3.65 22.95
C ALA A 190 -10.41 -2.40 22.29
N ALA A 191 -9.57 -1.47 21.83
CA ALA A 191 -10.02 -0.26 21.14
C ALA A 191 -10.76 -0.58 19.83
N ILE A 192 -10.24 -1.50 19.02
CA ILE A 192 -10.91 -1.92 17.77
C ILE A 192 -12.24 -2.62 18.12
N ARG A 193 -12.26 -3.56 19.10
CA ARG A 193 -13.50 -4.26 19.50
C ARG A 193 -14.57 -3.32 20.07
N ALA A 194 -14.17 -2.26 20.73
CA ALA A 194 -15.11 -1.26 21.25
C ALA A 194 -15.87 -0.56 20.11
N ALA A 195 -15.18 -0.27 19.00
CA ALA A 195 -15.78 0.34 17.81
C ALA A 195 -16.41 -0.70 16.87
N PHE A 196 -15.81 -1.91 16.78
CA PHE A 196 -16.25 -3.01 15.92
C PHE A 196 -16.25 -4.34 16.68
N PRO A 197 -17.35 -4.69 17.37
CA PRO A 197 -17.45 -5.89 18.24
C PRO A 197 -17.23 -7.23 17.51
N ALA A 198 -17.45 -7.29 16.19
CA ALA A 198 -17.30 -8.49 15.39
C ALA A 198 -15.83 -8.79 14.98
N LEU A 199 -14.86 -8.08 15.57
CA LEU A 199 -13.44 -8.29 15.28
C LEU A 199 -12.98 -9.72 15.61
N GLU A 200 -12.45 -10.40 14.60
CA GLU A 200 -11.75 -11.68 14.69
C GLU A 200 -10.24 -11.46 14.56
N VAL A 201 -9.46 -11.85 15.57
CA VAL A 201 -8.01 -11.67 15.58
C VAL A 201 -7.33 -13.02 15.32
N VAL A 202 -6.49 -13.07 14.30
CA VAL A 202 -5.56 -14.16 14.02
C VAL A 202 -4.14 -13.65 14.32
N GLU A 203 -3.71 -13.91 15.55
CA GLU A 203 -2.39 -13.48 16.04
C GLU A 203 -1.34 -14.54 15.76
N VAL A 204 -0.19 -14.10 15.23
CA VAL A 204 1.03 -14.92 15.08
C VAL A 204 1.90 -14.71 16.31
N PRO A 205 2.04 -15.73 17.19
CA PRO A 205 2.87 -15.59 18.38
C PRO A 205 4.37 -15.48 18.04
N GLU A 206 5.11 -14.68 18.81
CA GLU A 206 6.55 -14.51 18.67
C GLU A 206 7.32 -15.86 18.74
N GLU A 207 6.84 -16.79 19.56
CA GLU A 207 7.45 -18.11 19.74
C GLU A 207 7.28 -19.01 18.51
N ALA A 208 6.24 -18.75 17.71
CA ALA A 208 5.95 -19.52 16.50
C ALA A 208 6.68 -18.96 15.29
N VAL A 209 6.67 -17.64 15.14
CA VAL A 209 7.36 -16.90 14.08
C VAL A 209 7.92 -15.63 14.73
N SER A 210 9.23 -15.49 14.79
CA SER A 210 9.85 -14.29 15.33
C SER A 210 9.55 -13.04 14.48
N LEU A 211 9.59 -11.86 15.10
CA LEU A 211 9.42 -10.59 14.38
C LEU A 211 10.41 -10.45 13.22
N GLU A 212 11.67 -10.83 13.42
CA GLU A 212 12.71 -10.83 12.39
C GLU A 212 12.32 -11.71 11.19
N GLU A 213 11.83 -12.92 11.48
CA GLU A 213 11.42 -13.87 10.45
C GLU A 213 10.16 -13.39 9.70
N ALA A 214 9.20 -12.80 10.43
CA ALA A 214 8.00 -12.21 9.84
C ALA A 214 8.34 -11.06 8.89
N ILE A 215 9.29 -10.19 9.26
CA ILE A 215 9.78 -9.09 8.42
C ILE A 215 10.55 -9.65 7.20
N ARG A 216 11.44 -10.62 7.42
CA ARG A 216 12.26 -11.22 6.36
C ARG A 216 11.42 -11.89 5.27
N THR A 217 10.35 -12.56 5.65
CA THR A 217 9.45 -13.27 4.74
C THR A 217 8.31 -12.42 4.20
N TYR A 218 8.15 -11.18 4.71
CA TYR A 218 6.98 -10.34 4.43
C TYR A 218 5.63 -11.03 4.68
N LEU A 219 5.55 -11.88 5.73
CA LEU A 219 4.35 -12.66 6.05
C LEU A 219 3.08 -11.80 6.11
N PHE A 220 3.16 -10.59 6.66
CA PHE A 220 2.01 -9.69 6.80
C PHE A 220 1.88 -8.71 5.63
N ASN A 221 2.94 -8.53 4.82
CA ASN A 221 2.81 -7.81 3.56
C ASN A 221 2.11 -8.69 2.50
N ALA A 222 1.03 -9.29 2.95
CA ALA A 222 0.18 -10.24 2.27
C ALA A 222 -1.12 -9.56 1.82
N GLN A 223 -1.86 -10.20 0.93
CA GLN A 223 -3.23 -9.81 0.66
C GLN A 223 -4.18 -10.79 1.35
N LEU A 224 -4.95 -10.30 2.32
CA LEU A 224 -6.06 -11.05 2.91
C LEU A 224 -7.32 -10.74 2.09
N LEU A 225 -7.93 -11.76 1.51
CA LEU A 225 -9.00 -11.64 0.52
C LEU A 225 -10.19 -12.51 0.90
N THR A 226 -11.41 -12.03 0.63
CA THR A 226 -12.62 -12.85 0.65
C THR A 226 -12.85 -13.41 -0.75
N LEU A 227 -12.87 -14.74 -0.87
CA LEU A 227 -13.11 -15.45 -2.12
C LEU A 227 -14.62 -15.45 -2.46
N PRO A 228 -14.99 -15.73 -3.72
CA PRO A 228 -16.40 -15.88 -4.11
C PRO A 228 -17.17 -16.93 -3.31
N SER A 229 -16.47 -17.90 -2.71
CA SER A 229 -17.05 -18.89 -1.79
C SER A 229 -17.44 -18.33 -0.42
N GLY A 230 -17.02 -17.09 -0.08
CA GLY A 230 -17.12 -16.49 1.24
C GLY A 230 -15.99 -16.85 2.20
N GLU A 231 -15.07 -17.75 1.81
CA GLU A 231 -13.89 -18.10 2.60
C GLU A 231 -12.79 -17.05 2.44
N MET A 232 -11.94 -16.88 3.44
CA MET A 232 -10.79 -15.99 3.33
C MET A 232 -9.53 -16.74 2.88
N ALA A 233 -8.79 -16.11 1.97
CA ALA A 233 -7.49 -16.55 1.51
C ALA A 233 -6.42 -15.51 1.86
N LEU A 234 -5.25 -15.99 2.25
CA LEU A 234 -4.04 -15.20 2.47
C LEU A 234 -3.07 -15.44 1.31
N VAL A 235 -2.83 -14.40 0.50
CA VAL A 235 -1.84 -14.43 -0.58
C VAL A 235 -0.51 -13.92 -0.02
N VAL A 236 0.49 -14.79 0.04
CA VAL A 236 1.80 -14.52 0.66
C VAL A 236 2.93 -14.64 -0.35
N PRO A 237 4.09 -13.99 -0.13
CA PRO A 237 5.28 -14.25 -0.93
C PRO A 237 5.73 -15.71 -0.84
N SER A 238 6.41 -16.21 -1.87
CA SER A 238 7.01 -17.56 -1.87
C SER A 238 8.02 -17.77 -0.74
N GLU A 239 8.66 -16.70 -0.25
CA GLU A 239 9.56 -16.68 0.91
C GLU A 239 8.89 -17.22 2.19
N CYS A 240 7.58 -17.06 2.33
CA CYS A 240 6.82 -17.67 3.43
C CYS A 240 6.83 -19.21 3.37
N ARG A 241 6.75 -19.77 2.16
CA ARG A 241 6.86 -21.23 1.95
C ARG A 241 8.29 -21.74 2.20
N ASP A 242 9.28 -20.94 1.83
CA ASP A 242 10.69 -21.28 1.98
C ASP A 242 11.16 -21.22 3.44
N SER A 243 10.40 -20.58 4.34
CA SER A 243 10.64 -20.53 5.78
C SER A 243 9.89 -21.63 6.52
N ALA A 244 10.63 -22.55 7.15
CA ALA A 244 10.03 -23.69 7.88
C ALA A 244 9.13 -23.23 9.04
N SER A 245 9.52 -22.21 9.80
CA SER A 245 8.72 -21.70 10.94
C SER A 245 7.42 -21.07 10.46
N VAL A 246 7.49 -20.19 9.44
CA VAL A 246 6.33 -19.51 8.87
C VAL A 246 5.38 -20.52 8.23
N TRP A 247 5.91 -21.45 7.41
CA TRP A 247 5.06 -22.39 6.72
C TRP A 247 4.36 -23.36 7.69
N SER A 248 5.09 -23.91 8.68
CA SER A 248 4.49 -24.75 9.72
C SER A 248 3.42 -24.01 10.54
N TRP A 249 3.61 -22.71 10.79
CA TRP A 249 2.57 -21.92 11.44
C TRP A 249 1.34 -21.76 10.54
N CYS A 250 1.52 -21.46 9.26
CA CYS A 250 0.43 -21.37 8.30
C CYS A 250 -0.39 -22.68 8.22
N GLU A 251 0.27 -23.84 8.19
CA GLU A 251 -0.38 -25.15 8.18
C GLU A 251 -1.24 -25.36 9.43
N ARG A 252 -0.70 -25.08 10.62
CA ARG A 252 -1.46 -25.16 11.88
C ARG A 252 -2.62 -24.17 11.93
N MET A 253 -2.44 -22.97 11.42
CA MET A 253 -3.53 -21.97 11.29
C MET A 253 -4.67 -22.54 10.46
N LEU A 254 -4.39 -23.17 9.31
CA LEU A 254 -5.40 -23.76 8.46
C LEU A 254 -6.16 -24.93 9.14
N GLU A 255 -5.49 -25.69 10.01
CA GLU A 255 -6.08 -26.78 10.80
C GLU A 255 -7.01 -26.25 11.92
N SER A 256 -6.81 -25.03 12.40
CA SER A 256 -7.48 -24.45 13.56
C SER A 256 -8.96 -24.09 13.36
N ASN A 257 -9.52 -24.25 12.18
CA ASN A 257 -10.87 -23.83 11.81
C ASN A 257 -11.15 -22.33 11.98
N GLY A 258 -10.12 -21.49 11.91
CA GLY A 258 -10.22 -20.03 11.92
C GLY A 258 -10.79 -19.45 10.62
N PRO A 259 -10.87 -18.10 10.51
CA PRO A 259 -11.45 -17.43 9.36
C PRO A 259 -10.64 -17.58 8.06
N ILE A 260 -9.31 -17.74 8.15
CA ILE A 260 -8.43 -17.93 6.99
C ILE A 260 -8.39 -19.42 6.63
N ARG A 261 -8.88 -19.76 5.43
CA ARG A 261 -9.06 -21.15 4.98
C ARG A 261 -8.08 -21.57 3.89
N LYS A 262 -7.32 -20.63 3.33
CA LYS A 262 -6.38 -20.90 2.26
C LYS A 262 -5.17 -19.99 2.37
N VAL A 263 -3.98 -20.54 2.11
CA VAL A 263 -2.73 -19.77 1.93
C VAL A 263 -2.22 -20.02 0.52
N ILE A 264 -1.97 -18.94 -0.23
CA ILE A 264 -1.56 -18.98 -1.63
C ILE A 264 -0.20 -18.30 -1.74
N PRO A 265 0.90 -19.05 -1.81
CA PRO A 265 2.21 -18.46 -2.07
C PRO A 265 2.34 -18.05 -3.54
N VAL A 266 2.87 -16.84 -3.76
CA VAL A 266 3.13 -16.27 -5.09
C VAL A 266 4.59 -15.84 -5.19
N ASP A 267 5.19 -16.04 -6.36
CA ASP A 267 6.54 -15.56 -6.62
C ASP A 267 6.50 -14.08 -7.00
N VAL A 268 6.91 -13.24 -6.08
CA VAL A 268 7.07 -11.78 -6.25
C VAL A 268 8.47 -11.33 -5.86
N ARG A 269 9.48 -12.21 -5.99
CA ARG A 269 10.87 -11.94 -5.57
C ARG A 269 11.46 -10.69 -6.17
N GLN A 270 11.17 -10.41 -7.45
CA GLN A 270 11.65 -9.18 -8.10
C GLN A 270 11.03 -7.93 -7.47
N SER A 271 9.73 -7.97 -7.14
CA SER A 271 9.07 -6.91 -6.40
C SER A 271 9.66 -6.75 -5.00
N MET A 272 9.85 -7.85 -4.28
CA MET A 272 10.44 -7.84 -2.92
C MET A 272 11.89 -7.35 -2.91
N ALA A 273 12.68 -7.66 -3.93
CA ALA A 273 14.03 -7.12 -4.07
C ALA A 273 14.05 -5.59 -4.16
N ASN A 274 12.95 -4.98 -4.61
CA ASN A 274 12.74 -3.53 -4.61
C ASN A 274 11.97 -3.02 -3.38
N GLY A 275 11.57 -3.90 -2.44
CA GLY A 275 10.99 -3.54 -1.15
C GLY A 275 9.48 -3.66 -1.04
N GLY A 276 8.78 -4.36 -1.95
CA GLY A 276 7.33 -4.53 -1.91
C GLY A 276 6.85 -5.96 -2.09
N GLY A 277 6.05 -6.47 -1.16
CA GLY A 277 5.36 -7.76 -1.24
C GLY A 277 3.96 -7.64 -1.85
N PRO A 278 3.13 -8.69 -1.77
CA PRO A 278 1.79 -8.74 -2.37
C PRO A 278 0.87 -7.59 -1.94
N ALA A 279 0.91 -7.15 -0.67
CA ALA A 279 0.10 -6.02 -0.20
C ALA A 279 0.46 -4.72 -0.93
N CYS A 280 1.74 -4.48 -1.17
CA CYS A 280 2.22 -3.27 -1.83
C CYS A 280 1.73 -3.11 -3.27
N LEU A 281 1.34 -4.21 -3.92
CA LEU A 281 0.86 -4.23 -5.30
C LEU A 281 -0.66 -4.02 -5.43
N ARG A 282 -1.35 -3.68 -4.33
CA ARG A 282 -2.81 -3.55 -4.31
C ARG A 282 -3.26 -2.28 -3.58
N LEU A 283 -4.12 -1.50 -4.21
CA LEU A 283 -4.98 -0.51 -3.56
C LEU A 283 -6.43 -1.01 -3.63
N ARG A 284 -7.12 -1.10 -2.49
CA ARG A 284 -8.53 -1.49 -2.46
C ARG A 284 -9.41 -0.24 -2.51
N VAL A 285 -10.24 -0.14 -3.55
CA VAL A 285 -11.27 0.90 -3.67
C VAL A 285 -12.63 0.22 -3.78
N VAL A 286 -13.55 0.54 -2.87
CA VAL A 286 -14.92 0.03 -2.92
C VAL A 286 -15.78 1.01 -3.68
N ALA A 287 -16.10 0.66 -4.92
CA ALA A 287 -16.85 1.51 -5.84
C ALA A 287 -17.66 0.68 -6.84
N ASP A 288 -18.69 1.27 -7.43
CA ASP A 288 -19.35 0.70 -8.61
C ASP A 288 -18.43 0.94 -9.84
N PRO A 289 -17.98 -0.12 -10.54
CA PRO A 289 -17.11 0.02 -11.71
C PRO A 289 -17.66 0.95 -12.79
N ARG A 290 -18.98 1.12 -12.88
CA ARG A 290 -19.63 2.02 -13.84
C ARG A 290 -19.40 3.51 -13.54
N THR A 291 -18.94 3.84 -12.34
CA THR A 291 -18.61 5.21 -11.90
C THR A 291 -17.13 5.54 -12.04
N VAL A 292 -16.30 4.54 -12.36
CA VAL A 292 -14.86 4.68 -12.60
C VAL A 292 -14.62 4.92 -14.08
N ASP A 293 -13.64 5.75 -14.44
CA ASP A 293 -13.27 5.94 -15.85
C ASP A 293 -12.89 4.61 -16.48
N ALA A 294 -13.56 4.24 -17.58
CA ALA A 294 -13.42 2.95 -18.24
C ALA A 294 -11.98 2.67 -18.73
N ARG A 295 -11.17 3.72 -18.91
CA ARG A 295 -9.74 3.56 -19.26
C ARG A 295 -8.93 2.89 -18.18
N PHE A 296 -9.36 2.96 -16.91
CA PHE A 296 -8.73 2.29 -15.76
C PHE A 296 -9.32 0.91 -15.47
N LEU A 297 -10.36 0.48 -16.18
CA LEU A 297 -10.87 -0.89 -16.06
C LEU A 297 -10.13 -1.81 -17.03
N LEU A 298 -9.61 -2.92 -16.51
CA LEU A 298 -8.85 -3.91 -17.28
C LEU A 298 -9.77 -4.99 -17.84
N ASP A 299 -9.64 -5.25 -19.14
CA ASP A 299 -10.18 -6.41 -19.83
C ASP A 299 -9.06 -7.18 -20.58
N GLU A 300 -9.36 -8.36 -21.13
CA GLU A 300 -8.38 -9.17 -21.86
C GLU A 300 -7.77 -8.44 -23.07
N GLY A 301 -8.57 -7.69 -23.81
CA GLY A 301 -8.11 -6.94 -24.97
C GLY A 301 -7.15 -5.81 -24.57
N LYS A 302 -7.43 -5.12 -23.47
CA LYS A 302 -6.54 -4.07 -22.91
C LYS A 302 -5.27 -4.71 -22.38
N ALA A 303 -5.36 -5.82 -21.65
CA ALA A 303 -4.20 -6.55 -21.16
C ALA A 303 -3.25 -6.92 -22.31
N THR A 304 -3.78 -7.51 -23.38
CA THR A 304 -2.99 -7.85 -24.58
C THR A 304 -2.29 -6.64 -25.20
N ARG A 305 -2.97 -5.48 -25.28
CA ARG A 305 -2.34 -4.25 -25.81
C ARG A 305 -1.23 -3.75 -24.90
N ILE A 306 -1.42 -3.79 -23.57
CA ILE A 306 -0.37 -3.43 -22.60
C ILE A 306 0.83 -4.36 -22.74
N GLU A 307 0.59 -5.68 -22.81
CA GLU A 307 1.64 -6.69 -22.98
C GLU A 307 2.45 -6.46 -24.26
N ALA A 308 1.79 -6.10 -25.36
CA ALA A 308 2.46 -5.79 -26.63
C ALA A 308 3.40 -4.57 -26.49
N VAL A 309 2.94 -3.49 -25.87
CA VAL A 309 3.79 -2.30 -25.62
C VAL A 309 4.96 -2.65 -24.71
N VAL A 310 4.73 -3.41 -23.65
CA VAL A 310 5.80 -3.83 -22.73
C VAL A 310 6.83 -4.68 -23.48
N ALA A 311 6.38 -5.66 -24.28
CA ALA A 311 7.29 -6.52 -25.05
C ALA A 311 8.12 -5.74 -26.08
N GLU A 312 7.58 -4.66 -26.65
CA GLU A 312 8.27 -3.82 -27.64
C GLU A 312 9.21 -2.79 -27.00
N MET A 313 8.77 -2.13 -25.91
CA MET A 313 9.43 -0.92 -25.40
C MET A 313 10.28 -1.15 -24.16
N TRP A 314 9.95 -2.15 -23.32
CA TRP A 314 10.74 -2.43 -22.11
C TRP A 314 11.99 -3.23 -22.42
N PRO A 315 13.17 -2.82 -21.97
CA PRO A 315 14.37 -3.66 -22.08
C PRO A 315 14.26 -4.88 -21.16
N GLU A 316 14.69 -6.04 -21.61
CA GLU A 316 14.74 -7.24 -20.77
C GLU A 316 15.65 -7.06 -19.55
N THR A 317 16.72 -6.28 -19.70
CA THR A 317 17.70 -5.97 -18.65
C THR A 317 18.13 -4.52 -18.73
N ILE A 318 18.47 -3.94 -17.59
CA ILE A 318 19.13 -2.63 -17.47
C ILE A 318 20.42 -2.86 -16.70
N HIS A 319 21.56 -2.53 -17.32
CA HIS A 319 22.83 -2.63 -16.61
C HIS A 319 22.98 -1.46 -15.61
N PRO A 320 23.52 -1.67 -14.40
CA PRO A 320 23.69 -0.61 -13.41
C PRO A 320 24.40 0.65 -13.91
N SER A 321 25.36 0.50 -14.85
CA SER A 321 26.06 1.64 -15.45
C SER A 321 25.23 2.48 -16.43
N GLU A 322 24.04 2.02 -16.82
CA GLU A 322 23.10 2.80 -17.63
C GLU A 322 22.27 3.78 -16.81
N ILE A 323 22.16 3.51 -15.48
CA ILE A 323 21.38 4.35 -14.57
C ILE A 323 21.97 5.75 -14.56
N GLY A 324 21.12 6.76 -14.81
CA GLY A 324 21.54 8.15 -14.94
C GLY A 324 21.88 8.59 -16.37
N SER A 325 21.98 7.67 -17.34
CA SER A 325 22.24 8.05 -18.72
C SER A 325 21.00 8.68 -19.38
N GLU A 326 21.24 9.72 -20.21
CA GLU A 326 20.15 10.35 -21.01
C GLU A 326 19.53 9.34 -21.99
N SER A 327 20.30 8.37 -22.48
CA SER A 327 19.80 7.32 -23.36
C SER A 327 18.75 6.44 -22.67
N LEU A 328 19.00 6.03 -21.42
CA LEU A 328 18.00 5.25 -20.64
C LEU A 328 16.80 6.12 -20.28
N ALA A 329 17.03 7.38 -19.89
CA ALA A 329 15.93 8.32 -19.60
C ALA A 329 15.04 8.54 -20.82
N GLY A 330 15.61 8.66 -22.01
CA GLY A 330 14.87 8.74 -23.27
C GLY A 330 14.00 7.51 -23.50
N ARG A 331 14.59 6.31 -23.43
CA ARG A 331 13.83 5.05 -23.59
C ARG A 331 12.67 4.91 -22.59
N VAL A 332 12.86 5.34 -21.34
CA VAL A 332 11.79 5.31 -20.32
C VAL A 332 10.66 6.28 -20.67
N ARG A 333 10.99 7.49 -21.17
CA ARG A 333 9.96 8.46 -21.63
C ARG A 333 9.19 7.92 -22.82
N ASP A 334 9.88 7.39 -23.83
CA ASP A 334 9.27 6.82 -25.03
C ASP A 334 8.32 5.65 -24.68
N ALA A 335 8.76 4.77 -23.77
CA ALA A 335 7.95 3.65 -23.28
C ALA A 335 6.69 4.13 -22.52
N ARG A 336 6.82 5.17 -21.68
CA ARG A 336 5.70 5.79 -20.98
C ARG A 336 4.71 6.43 -21.96
N GLU A 337 5.19 7.18 -22.94
CA GLU A 337 4.37 7.80 -23.98
C GLU A 337 3.59 6.74 -24.78
N ALA A 338 4.27 5.67 -25.24
CA ALA A 338 3.62 4.58 -25.95
C ALA A 338 2.53 3.91 -25.11
N LEU A 339 2.78 3.66 -23.82
CA LEU A 339 1.82 3.05 -22.92
C LEU A 339 0.60 3.96 -22.69
N LEU A 340 0.81 5.25 -22.42
CA LEU A 340 -0.28 6.20 -22.20
C LEU A 340 -1.12 6.38 -23.48
N GLY A 341 -0.50 6.42 -24.67
CA GLY A 341 -1.20 6.46 -25.95
C GLY A 341 -2.11 5.25 -26.18
N VAL A 342 -1.61 4.02 -25.90
CA VAL A 342 -2.43 2.78 -26.00
C VAL A 342 -3.59 2.77 -25.01
N LEU A 343 -3.44 3.42 -23.85
CA LEU A 343 -4.46 3.53 -22.82
C LEU A 343 -5.38 4.74 -23.04
N SER A 344 -5.09 5.61 -24.02
CA SER A 344 -5.77 6.89 -24.26
C SER A 344 -5.75 7.82 -23.04
N LEU A 345 -4.56 7.88 -22.39
CA LEU A 345 -4.29 8.68 -21.18
C LEU A 345 -3.21 9.75 -21.46
N ASP A 346 -3.24 10.35 -22.67
CA ASP A 346 -2.24 11.34 -23.11
C ASP A 346 -2.22 12.59 -22.19
N GLU A 347 -3.30 12.87 -21.48
CA GLU A 347 -3.35 13.95 -20.48
C GLU A 347 -2.42 13.74 -19.27
N LEU A 348 -1.82 12.57 -19.12
CA LEU A 348 -0.82 12.27 -18.10
C LEU A 348 0.63 12.45 -18.61
N LEU A 349 0.83 12.85 -19.87
CA LEU A 349 2.14 13.22 -20.41
C LEU A 349 2.57 14.62 -19.87
#